data_c0570ea8629536c18c115484c826adef
#
_entry.id   c0570ea8629536c18c115484c826adef
#
_cell.length_a   1.000
_cell.length_b   1.000
_cell.length_c   1.000
_cell.angle_alpha   90.00
_cell.angle_beta   90.00
_cell.angle_gamma   90.00
#
_symmetry.space_group_name_H-M   'P 1'
#
loop_
_entity.id
_entity.type
_entity.pdbx_description
1 polymer ?
#
loop_
_entity_poly.entity_id
_entity_poly.type
_entity_poly.pdbx_seq_one_letter_code
_entity_poly.pdbx_strand_id
1 'polypeptide(L)'
;MFNTECKKTVSKMILSFILITVTLLSGCQKNTINSAIEFGTIDVSEIDKIELSGTTGGKDGNYSYTLSDQEKKEFVHLLNQVELGDEVDKNQALSSGAVTYYKLYFQGKDVVTLCPGHYFGVDEKYYEFVNFDELWDEFV
;
A
#
# COMPACT_ATOMS: atom_id res chain seq x y z
N MET A 1 39.19 45.79 -25.44
CA MET A 1 39.75 44.49 -25.01
C MET A 1 39.19 44.16 -23.61
N PHE A 2 37.91 43.81 -23.56
CA PHE A 2 37.21 43.58 -22.29
C PHE A 2 36.39 42.31 -22.37
N ASN A 3 36.70 41.36 -21.48
CA ASN A 3 35.84 40.35 -20.89
C ASN A 3 35.45 39.10 -21.67
N THR A 4 36.42 38.32 -22.05
CA THR A 4 36.18 36.90 -22.35
C THR A 4 36.20 36.01 -21.08
N GLU A 5 36.81 36.46 -20.01
CA GLU A 5 36.92 35.69 -18.74
C GLU A 5 35.65 35.70 -17.90
N CYS A 6 34.90 36.80 -17.89
CA CYS A 6 33.69 36.93 -17.11
C CYS A 6 32.54 36.01 -17.63
N LYS A 7 32.48 35.81 -18.94
CA LYS A 7 31.46 34.90 -19.55
C LYS A 7 31.69 33.42 -19.23
N LYS A 8 32.95 33.00 -19.07
CA LYS A 8 33.27 31.60 -18.72
C LYS A 8 32.92 31.25 -17.29
N THR A 9 33.06 32.20 -16.35
CA THR A 9 32.74 31.99 -14.95
C THR A 9 31.23 31.91 -14.69
N VAL A 10 30.45 32.78 -15.35
CA VAL A 10 28.99 32.77 -15.25
C VAL A 10 28.40 31.50 -15.87
N SER A 11 28.94 31.05 -17.02
CA SER A 11 28.49 29.82 -17.68
C SER A 11 28.76 28.58 -16.82
N LYS A 12 29.88 28.52 -16.10
CA LYS A 12 30.19 27.40 -15.17
C LYS A 12 29.31 27.41 -13.90
N MET A 13 28.99 28.63 -13.39
CA MET A 13 28.05 28.73 -12.27
C MET A 13 26.63 28.32 -12.64
N ILE A 14 26.13 28.69 -13.81
CA ILE A 14 24.79 28.32 -14.28
C ILE A 14 24.71 26.82 -14.53
N LEU A 15 25.76 26.20 -15.08
CA LEU A 15 25.80 24.74 -15.30
C LEU A 15 25.85 23.95 -14.00
N SER A 16 26.51 24.47 -12.95
CA SER A 16 26.55 23.86 -11.62
C SER A 16 25.19 23.92 -10.89
N PHE A 17 24.45 25.03 -11.10
CA PHE A 17 23.10 25.17 -10.51
C PHE A 17 22.05 24.25 -11.17
N ILE A 18 22.15 24.00 -12.47
CA ILE A 18 21.26 23.11 -13.20
C ILE A 18 21.48 21.65 -12.80
N LEU A 19 22.73 21.27 -12.46
CA LEU A 19 23.04 19.89 -12.05
C LEU A 19 22.53 19.55 -10.64
N ILE A 20 22.38 20.55 -9.76
CA ILE A 20 21.90 20.36 -8.39
C ILE A 20 20.36 20.27 -8.32
N THR A 21 19.63 20.86 -9.28
CA THR A 21 18.17 20.83 -9.30
C THR A 21 17.58 19.53 -9.86
N VAL A 22 18.35 18.71 -10.56
CA VAL A 22 17.87 17.43 -11.14
C VAL A 22 17.86 16.28 -10.12
N THR A 23 18.60 16.40 -9.02
CA THR A 23 18.71 15.32 -8.01
C THR A 23 17.63 15.37 -6.90
N LEU A 24 16.73 16.36 -6.90
CA LEU A 24 15.66 16.48 -5.90
C LEU A 24 14.28 15.99 -6.36
N LEU A 25 14.20 15.41 -7.56
CA LEU A 25 12.98 14.79 -8.07
C LEU A 25 12.96 13.25 -7.90
N SER A 26 13.72 12.70 -6.94
CA SER A 26 13.42 11.39 -6.42
C SER A 26 12.16 11.51 -5.56
N GLY A 27 11.05 11.87 -6.20
CA GLY A 27 9.75 11.79 -5.58
C GLY A 27 9.52 10.34 -5.19
N CYS A 28 9.15 10.11 -3.95
CA CYS A 28 8.54 8.88 -3.51
C CYS A 28 7.50 8.49 -4.56
N GLN A 29 7.75 7.43 -5.31
CA GLN A 29 6.71 6.76 -6.08
C GLN A 29 5.75 6.19 -5.05
N LYS A 30 4.69 6.94 -4.74
CA LYS A 30 3.54 6.37 -4.07
C LYS A 30 2.99 5.31 -5.02
N ASN A 31 3.10 4.06 -4.63
CA ASN A 31 2.53 2.94 -5.35
C ASN A 31 1.00 3.06 -5.22
N THR A 32 0.37 3.72 -6.16
CA THR A 32 -1.10 3.69 -6.32
C THR A 32 -1.46 2.33 -6.88
N ILE A 33 -1.73 1.39 -5.98
CA ILE A 33 -1.92 -0.03 -6.28
C ILE A 33 -3.29 -0.29 -6.90
N ASN A 34 -4.30 0.48 -6.46
CA ASN A 34 -5.65 0.44 -7.00
C ASN A 34 -6.22 1.87 -6.93
N SER A 35 -7.05 2.24 -7.89
CA SER A 35 -7.73 3.55 -7.89
C SER A 35 -8.68 3.76 -6.69
N ALA A 36 -9.04 2.70 -5.97
CA ALA A 36 -9.99 2.71 -4.86
C ALA A 36 -9.32 2.85 -3.48
N ILE A 37 -8.05 2.43 -3.32
CA ILE A 37 -7.35 2.44 -2.02
C ILE A 37 -5.89 2.88 -2.18
N GLU A 38 -5.45 3.79 -1.31
CA GLU A 38 -4.05 4.23 -1.19
C GLU A 38 -3.60 3.98 0.25
N PHE A 39 -2.78 2.94 0.44
CA PHE A 39 -2.21 2.61 1.75
C PHE A 39 -1.41 3.79 2.31
N GLY A 40 -1.50 4.01 3.62
CA GLY A 40 -0.90 5.16 4.29
C GLY A 40 -1.79 6.41 4.37
N THR A 41 -2.90 6.46 3.61
CA THR A 41 -3.79 7.64 3.58
C THR A 41 -5.28 7.29 3.63
N ILE A 42 -5.62 6.06 4.02
CA ILE A 42 -7.02 5.60 4.13
C ILE A 42 -7.71 6.37 5.26
N ASP A 43 -8.83 7.04 4.92
CA ASP A 43 -9.68 7.68 5.91
C ASP A 43 -10.79 6.73 6.36
N VAL A 44 -10.83 6.41 7.65
CA VAL A 44 -11.86 5.56 8.24
C VAL A 44 -13.27 6.09 8.02
N SER A 45 -13.44 7.41 7.87
CA SER A 45 -14.74 8.04 7.62
C SER A 45 -15.31 7.76 6.23
N GLU A 46 -14.46 7.36 5.26
CA GLU A 46 -14.90 6.96 3.92
C GLU A 46 -15.37 5.51 3.85
N ILE A 47 -15.19 4.73 4.94
CA ILE A 47 -15.54 3.31 4.99
C ILE A 47 -16.84 3.13 5.78
N ASP A 48 -17.88 2.65 5.10
CA ASP A 48 -19.17 2.32 5.73
C ASP A 48 -19.03 1.14 6.69
N LYS A 49 -18.48 0.03 6.21
CA LYS A 49 -18.25 -1.19 7.01
C LYS A 49 -17.07 -1.98 6.49
N ILE A 50 -16.54 -2.85 7.34
CA ILE A 50 -15.57 -3.88 6.98
C ILE A 50 -16.15 -5.24 7.38
N GLU A 51 -16.24 -6.16 6.43
CA GLU A 51 -16.60 -7.55 6.67
C GLU A 51 -15.35 -8.41 6.65
N LEU A 52 -15.15 -9.19 7.69
CA LEU A 52 -14.10 -10.18 7.80
C LEU A 52 -14.70 -11.55 7.55
N SER A 53 -14.05 -12.35 6.71
CA SER A 53 -14.41 -13.75 6.46
C SER A 53 -13.16 -14.58 6.24
N GLY A 54 -13.23 -15.86 6.58
CA GLY A 54 -12.09 -16.73 6.40
C GLY A 54 -12.37 -18.17 6.72
N THR A 55 -11.30 -18.97 6.69
CA THR A 55 -11.35 -20.39 7.06
C THR A 55 -10.11 -20.77 7.84
N THR A 56 -10.34 -21.52 8.91
CA THR A 56 -9.25 -22.16 9.68
C THR A 56 -8.91 -23.55 9.14
N GLY A 57 -9.58 -23.96 8.05
CA GLY A 57 -9.52 -25.34 7.53
C GLY A 57 -10.50 -26.27 8.23
N GLY A 58 -10.89 -27.35 7.56
CA GLY A 58 -11.87 -28.32 8.08
C GLY A 58 -13.33 -27.96 7.76
N LYS A 59 -14.26 -28.86 8.17
CA LYS A 59 -15.67 -28.75 7.79
C LYS A 59 -16.41 -27.57 8.40
N ASP A 60 -16.03 -27.15 9.61
CA ASP A 60 -16.69 -26.10 10.40
C ASP A 60 -15.78 -24.88 10.62
N GLY A 61 -14.72 -24.76 9.83
CA GLY A 61 -13.70 -23.73 10.01
C GLY A 61 -14.00 -22.38 9.35
N ASN A 62 -15.18 -22.23 8.72
CA ASN A 62 -15.55 -20.96 8.10
C ASN A 62 -16.13 -19.99 9.12
N TYR A 63 -15.72 -18.74 9.05
CA TYR A 63 -16.24 -17.65 9.87
C TYR A 63 -16.49 -16.40 9.03
N SER A 64 -17.44 -15.59 9.46
CA SER A 64 -17.71 -14.27 8.87
C SER A 64 -18.40 -13.38 9.89
N TYR A 65 -17.95 -12.14 10.02
CA TYR A 65 -18.58 -11.10 10.83
C TYR A 65 -18.21 -9.70 10.32
N THR A 66 -18.96 -8.69 10.77
CA THR A 66 -18.67 -7.28 10.49
C THR A 66 -17.90 -6.69 11.67
N LEU A 67 -16.82 -5.97 11.39
CA LEU A 67 -16.06 -5.27 12.41
C LEU A 67 -16.91 -4.20 13.10
N SER A 68 -16.77 -4.06 14.40
CA SER A 68 -17.31 -2.93 15.16
C SER A 68 -16.61 -1.63 14.76
N ASP A 69 -17.15 -0.48 15.14
CA ASP A 69 -16.53 0.82 14.84
C ASP A 69 -15.13 0.97 15.45
N GLN A 70 -14.88 0.34 16.59
CA GLN A 70 -13.56 0.36 17.22
C GLN A 70 -12.58 -0.51 16.44
N GLU A 71 -12.94 -1.76 16.13
CA GLU A 71 -12.11 -2.68 15.33
C GLU A 71 -11.84 -2.11 13.93
N LYS A 72 -12.86 -1.46 13.32
CA LYS A 72 -12.69 -0.77 12.03
C LYS A 72 -11.60 0.32 12.08
N LYS A 73 -11.57 1.14 13.14
CA LYS A 73 -10.56 2.18 13.33
C LYS A 73 -9.17 1.58 13.51
N GLU A 74 -9.04 0.56 14.34
CA GLU A 74 -7.79 -0.14 14.61
C GLU A 74 -7.26 -0.80 13.33
N PHE A 75 -8.14 -1.47 12.58
CA PHE A 75 -7.77 -2.10 11.32
C PHE A 75 -7.34 -1.09 10.25
N VAL A 76 -8.04 0.04 10.10
CA VAL A 76 -7.61 1.11 9.17
C VAL A 76 -6.29 1.72 9.60
N HIS A 77 -6.05 1.88 10.91
CA HIS A 77 -4.76 2.33 11.41
C HIS A 77 -3.64 1.35 11.04
N LEU A 78 -3.88 0.04 11.16
CA LEU A 78 -2.96 -1.02 10.74
C LEU A 78 -2.72 -0.98 9.23
N LEU A 79 -3.77 -0.88 8.42
CA LEU A 79 -3.65 -0.78 6.95
C LEU A 79 -2.81 0.42 6.51
N ASN A 80 -2.88 1.53 7.22
CA ASN A 80 -2.08 2.72 6.92
C ASN A 80 -0.59 2.57 7.25
N GLN A 81 -0.19 1.46 7.88
CA GLN A 81 1.21 1.11 8.12
C GLN A 81 1.73 0.09 7.10
N VAL A 82 0.86 -0.53 6.31
CA VAL A 82 1.25 -1.54 5.32
C VAL A 82 2.09 -0.91 4.22
N GLU A 83 3.25 -1.49 3.96
CA GLU A 83 4.13 -1.15 2.86
C GLU A 83 4.12 -2.28 1.82
N LEU A 84 3.69 -1.95 0.60
CA LEU A 84 3.63 -2.91 -0.50
C LEU A 84 4.73 -2.63 -1.52
N GLY A 85 5.38 -3.70 -1.96
CA GLY A 85 6.40 -3.71 -3.01
C GLY A 85 5.82 -4.01 -4.39
N ASP A 86 6.55 -4.74 -5.18
CA ASP A 86 6.18 -5.07 -6.55
C ASP A 86 5.00 -6.06 -6.61
N GLU A 87 4.22 -5.99 -7.70
CA GLU A 87 3.17 -6.98 -7.99
C GLU A 87 3.81 -8.33 -8.30
N VAL A 88 3.29 -9.40 -7.67
CA VAL A 88 3.77 -10.77 -7.85
C VAL A 88 2.75 -11.64 -8.56
N ASP A 89 3.23 -12.71 -9.20
CA ASP A 89 2.34 -13.66 -9.87
C ASP A 89 1.43 -14.38 -8.86
N LYS A 90 0.15 -14.50 -9.20
CA LYS A 90 -0.87 -15.14 -8.36
C LYS A 90 -0.49 -16.55 -7.93
N ASN A 91 0.13 -17.33 -8.83
CA ASN A 91 0.52 -18.72 -8.51
C ASN A 91 1.67 -18.77 -7.51
N GLN A 92 2.51 -17.74 -7.47
CA GLN A 92 3.56 -17.59 -6.47
C GLN A 92 2.97 -17.17 -5.12
N ALA A 93 1.97 -16.27 -5.14
CA ALA A 93 1.39 -15.71 -3.94
C ALA A 93 0.44 -16.66 -3.21
N LEU A 94 -0.26 -17.54 -3.93
CA LEU A 94 -1.22 -18.47 -3.33
C LEU A 94 -0.50 -19.55 -2.54
N SER A 95 -0.80 -19.60 -1.24
CA SER A 95 -0.40 -20.69 -0.35
C SER A 95 -1.62 -21.50 0.08
N SER A 96 -1.39 -22.77 0.42
CA SER A 96 -2.45 -23.58 1.06
C SER A 96 -2.47 -23.34 2.55
N GLY A 97 -3.65 -23.15 3.13
CA GLY A 97 -3.79 -22.99 4.58
C GLY A 97 -5.01 -22.16 4.97
N ALA A 98 -4.97 -21.63 6.18
CA ALA A 98 -5.98 -20.67 6.67
C ALA A 98 -5.89 -19.38 5.87
N VAL A 99 -7.03 -18.83 5.49
CA VAL A 99 -7.13 -17.61 4.70
C VAL A 99 -8.15 -16.68 5.32
N THR A 100 -7.79 -15.43 5.46
CA THR A 100 -8.67 -14.36 5.95
C THR A 100 -8.83 -13.30 4.87
N TYR A 101 -10.06 -12.90 4.63
CA TYR A 101 -10.41 -11.84 3.72
C TYR A 101 -11.09 -10.70 4.46
N TYR A 102 -10.71 -9.46 4.15
CA TYR A 102 -11.37 -8.25 4.60
C TYR A 102 -12.01 -7.54 3.41
N LYS A 103 -13.32 -7.34 3.44
CA LYS A 103 -14.05 -6.57 2.43
C LYS A 103 -14.36 -5.19 2.98
N LEU A 104 -13.74 -4.17 2.38
CA LEU A 104 -13.93 -2.78 2.71
C LEU A 104 -14.99 -2.17 1.79
N TYR A 105 -16.07 -1.69 2.37
CA TYR A 105 -17.18 -1.03 1.67
C TYR A 105 -17.00 0.48 1.79
N PHE A 106 -16.54 1.13 0.73
CA PHE A 106 -16.36 2.57 0.68
C PHE A 106 -17.64 3.27 0.23
N GLN A 107 -17.90 4.46 0.76
CA GLN A 107 -19.05 5.28 0.39
C GLN A 107 -19.03 5.64 -1.10
N GLY A 108 -20.03 5.18 -1.85
CA GLY A 108 -20.20 5.48 -3.27
C GLY A 108 -19.09 4.97 -4.19
N LYS A 109 -18.26 4.02 -3.73
CA LYS A 109 -17.17 3.39 -4.48
C LYS A 109 -17.35 1.87 -4.53
N ASP A 110 -16.52 1.20 -5.31
CA ASP A 110 -16.46 -0.26 -5.35
C ASP A 110 -15.94 -0.85 -4.04
N VAL A 111 -16.29 -2.11 -3.80
CA VAL A 111 -15.80 -2.87 -2.65
C VAL A 111 -14.38 -3.31 -2.93
N VAL A 112 -13.47 -3.10 -1.98
CA VAL A 112 -12.09 -3.59 -2.04
C VAL A 112 -11.95 -4.81 -1.15
N THR A 113 -11.39 -5.89 -1.69
CA THR A 113 -11.11 -7.12 -0.94
C THR A 113 -9.62 -7.22 -0.64
N LEU A 114 -9.27 -7.32 0.63
CA LEU A 114 -7.90 -7.53 1.08
C LEU A 114 -7.71 -8.96 1.57
N CYS A 115 -6.54 -9.51 1.30
CA CYS A 115 -6.13 -10.83 1.75
C CYS A 115 -4.69 -10.72 2.31
N PRO A 116 -4.53 -10.36 3.60
CA PRO A 116 -3.22 -10.33 4.23
C PRO A 116 -2.58 -11.73 4.27
N GLY A 117 -1.30 -11.80 4.00
CA GLY A 117 -0.51 -13.01 3.99
C GLY A 117 0.95 -12.66 3.70
N HIS A 118 1.81 -13.65 3.52
CA HIS A 118 3.20 -13.42 3.14
C HIS A 118 3.33 -12.50 1.90
N TYR A 119 2.39 -12.64 0.98
CA TYR A 119 2.08 -11.67 -0.05
C TYR A 119 0.72 -11.03 0.25
N PHE A 120 0.62 -9.73 0.08
CA PHE A 120 -0.60 -9.00 0.41
C PHE A 120 -1.52 -8.94 -0.81
N GLY A 121 -2.71 -9.56 -0.70
CA GLY A 121 -3.73 -9.51 -1.74
C GLY A 121 -4.58 -8.25 -1.67
N VAL A 122 -4.76 -7.60 -2.82
CA VAL A 122 -5.70 -6.48 -3.02
C VAL A 122 -6.56 -6.82 -4.24
N ASP A 123 -7.81 -7.14 -4.03
CA ASP A 123 -8.73 -7.71 -5.00
C ASP A 123 -8.16 -9.01 -5.62
N GLU A 124 -7.86 -9.01 -6.92
CA GLU A 124 -7.32 -10.19 -7.61
C GLU A 124 -5.79 -10.16 -7.79
N LYS A 125 -5.12 -9.11 -7.28
CA LYS A 125 -3.68 -8.90 -7.40
C LYS A 125 -2.97 -9.15 -6.08
N TYR A 126 -1.71 -9.51 -6.17
CA TYR A 126 -0.86 -9.77 -5.01
C TYR A 126 0.42 -8.95 -5.11
N TYR A 127 0.92 -8.52 -3.97
CA TYR A 127 2.08 -7.65 -3.86
C TYR A 127 3.03 -8.18 -2.79
N GLU A 128 4.30 -7.88 -2.93
CA GLU A 128 5.24 -8.07 -1.83
C GLU A 128 4.77 -7.28 -0.61
N PHE A 129 4.72 -7.93 0.56
CA PHE A 129 4.40 -7.26 1.82
C PHE A 129 5.73 -6.90 2.50
N VAL A 130 6.23 -5.69 2.23
CA VAL A 130 7.61 -5.27 2.56
C VAL A 130 7.89 -5.35 4.06
N ASN A 131 6.96 -4.86 4.89
CA ASN A 131 7.07 -4.88 6.34
C ASN A 131 6.25 -6.00 7.00
N PHE A 132 6.18 -7.18 6.35
CA PHE A 132 5.43 -8.35 6.81
C PHE A 132 5.81 -8.77 8.23
N ASP A 133 7.09 -8.93 8.51
CA ASP A 133 7.59 -9.42 9.81
C ASP A 133 7.24 -8.48 10.97
N GLU A 134 7.00 -7.21 10.68
CA GLU A 134 6.66 -6.18 11.68
C GLU A 134 5.15 -6.15 11.99
N LEU A 135 4.30 -6.43 11.00
CA LEU A 135 2.86 -6.24 11.11
C LEU A 135 2.04 -7.53 11.13
N TRP A 136 2.63 -8.68 10.78
CA TRP A 136 1.87 -9.92 10.62
C TRP A 136 1.08 -10.32 11.86
N ASP A 137 1.67 -10.21 13.05
CA ASP A 137 1.03 -10.58 14.31
C ASP A 137 -0.20 -9.72 14.65
N GLU A 138 -0.35 -8.54 14.01
CA GLU A 138 -1.52 -7.68 14.18
C GLU A 138 -2.70 -8.10 13.26
N PHE A 139 -2.44 -8.93 12.25
CA PHE A 139 -3.48 -9.43 11.32
C PHE A 139 -4.06 -10.79 11.72
N VAL A 140 -3.48 -11.51 12.69
CA VAL A 140 -3.83 -12.91 13.07
C VAL A 140 -4.43 -13.05 14.46
#